data_6639b42e10920a4d2b1929eb485d96f3
#
_entry.id   6639b42e10920a4d2b1929eb485d96f3
#
_cell.length_a   1.000
_cell.length_b   1.000
_cell.length_c   1.000
_cell.angle_alpha   90.00
_cell.angle_beta   90.00
_cell.angle_gamma   90.00
#
_symmetry.space_group_name_H-M   'P 1'
#
loop_
_entity.id
_entity.type
_entity.pdbx_description
1 polymer ?
#
loop_
_entity_poly.entity_id
_entity_poly.type
_entity_poly.pdbx_seq_one_letter_code
_entity_poly.pdbx_strand_id
1 'polypeptide(L)'
;MGANGNVGLIRMGSWCVYSSIRRTFQIRKAQHGFSPHIITHFPGWVYCEEFGIEVQGFFCLLPDMAFHNTLIMSRLINFMVMTNHFRVPFNQPCLVGREFEYLADAIRMRHVSGDGTYTKKCHTLLEQTLGVSKALLTTSCTHALEMAALLLDIQPGDEVVVPSFTFVSTANAFVLRGARPVFIDIRPDTLNLDETRLECLITSRTRAIVPVHYAGVGCEMDVILEIASRYNIAVVEDNAHGLFGKYKNKYLGTFGCLATQSFHETKNFTCGEGGALLVNDPQYIERAEIIREKGTNRSRFFRGEVDKYTWVDVGSSYLPSDLLAAFLYAQLEAREQIQAKRQRIWKYYDEHLRDWARARGVRLPSVPSHCEQSYHLFYLLMPDLKARTRLISHLRERGVSSVFHYLPLHLSPMGQQFGGRIGDCPVTEKVSDCLVRLPLYNDLRREDQDWVIEAIWEAQW
;
A
#
# COMPACT_ATOMS: atom_id res chain seq x y z
N MET A 1 -29.00 -22.65 57.73
CA MET A 1 -29.30 -21.37 58.29
C MET A 1 -28.44 -20.33 57.61
N GLY A 2 -28.97 -19.61 56.72
CA GLY A 2 -28.99 -18.23 56.38
C GLY A 2 -27.68 -17.68 55.76
N ALA A 3 -27.60 -17.71 54.47
CA ALA A 3 -26.60 -16.96 53.70
C ALA A 3 -27.31 -15.76 53.00
N ASN A 4 -26.84 -14.55 53.23
CA ASN A 4 -27.16 -13.41 52.37
C ASN A 4 -25.89 -12.93 51.72
N GLY A 5 -25.82 -13.11 50.41
CA GLY A 5 -24.72 -12.56 49.58
C GLY A 5 -25.20 -11.35 48.80
N ASN A 6 -24.54 -10.25 49.01
CA ASN A 6 -24.67 -9.03 48.23
C ASN A 6 -24.06 -9.20 46.86
N VAL A 7 -24.82 -8.98 45.79
CA VAL A 7 -24.34 -8.89 44.41
C VAL A 7 -23.98 -7.45 44.11
N GLY A 8 -22.70 -7.18 43.96
CA GLY A 8 -22.21 -5.89 43.50
C GLY A 8 -22.39 -5.76 41.99
N LEU A 9 -23.09 -4.74 41.53
CA LEU A 9 -23.17 -4.35 40.12
C LEU A 9 -21.82 -3.72 39.68
N ILE A 10 -21.11 -4.42 38.81
CA ILE A 10 -19.98 -3.84 38.09
C ILE A 10 -20.56 -3.23 36.79
N ARG A 11 -20.45 -1.92 36.64
CA ARG A 11 -20.65 -1.22 35.37
C ARG A 11 -19.57 -1.68 34.37
N MET A 12 -19.95 -2.44 33.37
CA MET A 12 -19.11 -2.68 32.19
C MET A 12 -19.42 -1.63 31.12
N GLY A 13 -18.38 -0.96 30.70
CA GLY A 13 -18.41 0.07 29.67
C GLY A 13 -18.66 -0.50 28.27
N SER A 14 -18.95 0.39 27.38
CA SER A 14 -19.45 0.38 26.01
C SER A 14 -18.72 -0.44 24.93
N TRP A 15 -18.11 -1.59 25.22
CA TRP A 15 -17.32 -2.40 24.27
C TRP A 15 -17.99 -3.68 23.75
N CYS A 16 -19.19 -4.02 24.20
CA CYS A 16 -19.88 -5.27 23.82
C CYS A 16 -20.70 -5.21 22.52
N VAL A 17 -20.86 -4.07 21.86
CA VAL A 17 -21.76 -3.94 20.69
C VAL A 17 -21.05 -4.26 19.37
N TYR A 18 -19.73 -4.17 19.29
CA TYR A 18 -19.00 -4.32 18.01
C TYR A 18 -18.64 -5.74 17.59
N SER A 19 -18.63 -6.70 18.50
CA SER A 19 -18.25 -8.09 18.16
C SER A 19 -19.42 -8.97 17.69
N SER A 20 -20.67 -8.54 17.89
CA SER A 20 -21.88 -9.33 17.55
C SER A 20 -22.37 -9.13 16.11
N ILE A 21 -21.88 -8.11 15.39
CA ILE A 21 -22.36 -7.76 14.03
C ILE A 21 -21.69 -8.62 12.92
N ARG A 22 -20.68 -9.42 13.23
CA ARG A 22 -19.95 -10.23 12.23
C ARG A 22 -20.57 -11.59 11.85
N ARG A 23 -21.74 -11.96 12.38
CA ARG A 23 -22.40 -13.21 11.99
C ARG A 23 -23.82 -12.96 11.55
N THR A 24 -24.10 -13.23 10.29
CA THR A 24 -25.36 -13.49 9.62
C THR A 24 -26.01 -12.32 8.87
N PHE A 25 -25.45 -11.97 7.70
CA PHE A 25 -26.24 -11.41 6.62
C PHE A 25 -26.20 -12.37 5.42
N GLN A 26 -27.34 -12.85 4.95
CA GLN A 26 -27.48 -13.54 3.66
C GLN A 26 -28.26 -12.63 2.71
N ILE A 27 -27.70 -12.38 1.52
CA ILE A 27 -28.34 -11.59 0.46
C ILE A 27 -28.80 -12.54 -0.63
N ARG A 28 -30.10 -12.50 -0.96
CA ARG A 28 -30.66 -13.21 -2.13
C ARG A 28 -31.12 -12.19 -3.17
N LYS A 29 -30.84 -12.45 -4.44
CA LYS A 29 -31.35 -11.66 -5.57
C LYS A 29 -32.75 -12.16 -5.93
N ALA A 30 -33.75 -11.26 -5.92
CA ALA A 30 -35.08 -11.57 -6.43
C ALA A 30 -35.14 -11.37 -7.97
N GLN A 31 -35.76 -12.31 -8.67
CA GLN A 31 -36.10 -12.17 -10.09
C GLN A 31 -37.54 -11.68 -10.22
N HIS A 32 -37.73 -10.61 -10.95
CA HIS A 32 -38.97 -10.00 -11.48
C HIS A 32 -39.37 -8.63 -10.93
N GLY A 33 -39.67 -7.75 -11.91
CA GLY A 33 -39.94 -6.36 -11.74
C GLY A 33 -41.35 -6.06 -11.21
N PHE A 34 -41.44 -4.96 -10.46
CA PHE A 34 -42.62 -4.11 -10.26
C PHE A 34 -42.26 -2.79 -9.54
N SER A 35 -43.15 -1.83 -9.61
CA SER A 35 -43.07 -0.40 -9.23
C SER A 35 -42.95 -0.10 -7.70
N PRO A 36 -42.50 1.10 -7.26
CA PRO A 36 -41.96 1.29 -5.91
C PRO A 36 -43.02 1.47 -4.82
N HIS A 37 -43.21 0.45 -3.99
CA HIS A 37 -43.85 0.56 -2.67
C HIS A 37 -43.14 -0.36 -1.66
N ILE A 38 -42.92 0.16 -0.46
CA ILE A 38 -42.32 -0.61 0.65
C ILE A 38 -43.43 -1.44 1.28
N ILE A 39 -43.36 -2.77 1.23
CA ILE A 39 -44.25 -3.66 1.96
C ILE A 39 -43.49 -4.38 3.04
N THR A 40 -43.80 -4.10 4.30
CA THR A 40 -43.27 -4.81 5.47
C THR A 40 -44.22 -5.94 5.84
N HIS A 41 -43.89 -7.19 5.54
CA HIS A 41 -44.50 -8.35 6.19
C HIS A 41 -43.55 -9.54 6.19
N PHE A 42 -42.92 -9.74 7.33
CA PHE A 42 -42.44 -10.98 7.96
C PHE A 42 -41.39 -10.62 9.01
N PRO A 43 -41.41 -11.19 10.21
CA PRO A 43 -40.40 -10.85 11.22
C PRO A 43 -39.01 -11.30 10.75
N GLY A 44 -38.11 -10.34 10.58
CA GLY A 44 -36.70 -10.58 10.29
C GLY A 44 -36.24 -10.34 8.86
N TRP A 45 -37.11 -9.90 7.92
CA TRP A 45 -36.74 -9.57 6.56
C TRP A 45 -37.12 -8.13 6.20
N VAL A 46 -36.22 -7.40 5.54
CA VAL A 46 -36.49 -6.10 4.92
C VAL A 46 -36.22 -6.24 3.42
N TYR A 47 -37.25 -5.95 2.62
CA TYR A 47 -37.16 -5.91 1.19
C TYR A 47 -37.07 -4.47 0.70
N CYS A 48 -36.08 -4.17 -0.15
CA CYS A 48 -35.92 -2.88 -0.80
C CYS A 48 -36.31 -3.02 -2.28
N GLU A 49 -37.50 -2.53 -2.65
CA GLU A 49 -38.05 -2.65 -4.01
C GLU A 49 -37.21 -1.92 -5.05
N GLU A 50 -36.56 -0.81 -4.65
CA GLU A 50 -35.74 0.01 -5.56
C GLU A 50 -34.51 -0.73 -6.11
N PHE A 51 -34.06 -1.80 -5.42
CA PHE A 51 -32.88 -2.57 -5.77
C PHE A 51 -33.12 -4.08 -5.91
N GLY A 52 -34.31 -4.58 -5.68
CA GLY A 52 -34.61 -6.02 -5.76
C GLY A 52 -33.81 -6.88 -4.76
N ILE A 53 -33.53 -6.38 -3.56
CA ILE A 53 -32.67 -7.03 -2.56
C ILE A 53 -33.45 -7.33 -1.27
N GLU A 54 -33.43 -8.59 -0.82
CA GLU A 54 -33.89 -9.02 0.50
C GLU A 54 -32.72 -9.15 1.48
N VAL A 55 -32.87 -8.52 2.67
CA VAL A 55 -31.86 -8.59 3.73
C VAL A 55 -32.46 -9.22 4.99
N GLN A 56 -31.86 -10.31 5.47
CA GLN A 56 -32.24 -10.98 6.70
C GLN A 56 -31.42 -10.47 7.88
N GLY A 57 -32.06 -9.92 8.92
CA GLY A 57 -31.37 -9.51 10.15
C GLY A 57 -32.33 -9.54 11.37
N PHE A 58 -31.81 -9.95 12.52
CA PHE A 58 -32.55 -9.86 13.78
C PHE A 58 -32.52 -8.43 14.31
N PHE A 59 -33.66 -7.74 14.27
CA PHE A 59 -33.83 -6.43 14.90
C PHE A 59 -34.49 -6.59 16.27
N CYS A 60 -33.80 -6.23 17.33
CA CYS A 60 -34.40 -5.96 18.62
C CYS A 60 -34.87 -4.49 18.59
N LEU A 61 -36.15 -4.28 18.42
CA LEU A 61 -36.74 -2.94 18.24
C LEU A 61 -36.99 -2.27 19.59
N LEU A 62 -36.31 -1.16 19.84
CA LEU A 62 -36.81 -0.08 20.66
C LEU A 62 -37.40 0.99 19.69
N PRO A 63 -38.63 1.51 19.91
CA PRO A 63 -39.32 2.34 18.92
C PRO A 63 -38.62 3.62 18.47
N ASP A 64 -37.79 4.20 19.30
CA ASP A 64 -37.10 5.49 19.02
C ASP A 64 -35.81 5.36 18.20
N MET A 65 -35.31 4.15 17.96
CA MET A 65 -34.09 3.93 17.15
C MET A 65 -34.36 3.54 15.69
N ALA A 66 -35.60 3.29 15.31
CA ALA A 66 -35.93 2.81 13.96
C ALA A 66 -35.60 3.84 12.87
N PHE A 67 -35.85 5.12 13.12
CA PHE A 67 -35.63 6.19 12.14
C PHE A 67 -34.13 6.46 11.89
N HIS A 68 -33.28 6.40 12.93
CA HIS A 68 -31.82 6.58 12.78
C HIS A 68 -31.18 5.38 12.11
N ASN A 69 -31.63 4.17 12.40
CA ASN A 69 -31.10 2.95 11.79
C ASN A 69 -31.46 2.83 10.31
N THR A 70 -32.64 3.27 9.89
CA THR A 70 -33.02 3.28 8.47
C THR A 70 -32.15 4.24 7.65
N LEU A 71 -31.80 5.41 8.20
CA LEU A 71 -30.95 6.38 7.54
C LEU A 71 -29.49 5.89 7.46
N ILE A 72 -28.98 5.21 8.49
CA ILE A 72 -27.66 4.60 8.52
C ILE A 72 -27.60 3.40 7.57
N MET A 73 -28.64 2.57 7.54
CA MET A 73 -28.71 1.43 6.63
C MET A 73 -28.87 1.87 5.16
N SER A 74 -29.70 2.87 4.87
CA SER A 74 -29.77 3.42 3.50
C SER A 74 -28.44 4.04 3.06
N ARG A 75 -27.72 4.71 3.95
CA ARG A 75 -26.36 5.21 3.67
C ARG A 75 -25.33 4.08 3.51
N LEU A 76 -25.42 3.00 4.30
CA LEU A 76 -24.57 1.82 4.16
C LEU A 76 -24.89 1.01 2.89
N ILE A 77 -26.16 0.85 2.56
CA ILE A 77 -26.59 0.21 1.31
C ILE A 77 -26.19 1.06 0.11
N ASN A 78 -26.41 2.37 0.15
CA ASN A 78 -25.92 3.29 -0.88
C ASN A 78 -24.38 3.27 -0.99
N PHE A 79 -23.66 3.19 0.13
CA PHE A 79 -22.21 3.03 0.13
C PHE A 79 -21.80 1.68 -0.47
N MET A 80 -22.45 0.57 -0.13
CA MET A 80 -22.16 -0.77 -0.69
C MET A 80 -22.57 -0.90 -2.17
N VAL A 81 -23.68 -0.27 -2.57
CA VAL A 81 -24.13 -0.26 -3.98
C VAL A 81 -23.25 0.68 -4.81
N MET A 82 -22.84 1.83 -4.25
CA MET A 82 -21.88 2.74 -4.92
C MET A 82 -20.48 2.16 -5.10
N THR A 83 -20.04 1.20 -4.29
CA THR A 83 -18.71 0.59 -4.44
C THR A 83 -18.59 -0.41 -5.59
N ASN A 84 -19.69 -0.80 -6.24
CA ASN A 84 -19.67 -1.84 -7.27
C ASN A 84 -19.96 -1.38 -8.72
N HIS A 85 -20.08 -0.07 -9.01
CA HIS A 85 -20.46 0.39 -10.35
C HIS A 85 -19.66 1.58 -10.90
N PHE A 86 -18.35 1.66 -10.63
CA PHE A 86 -17.52 2.55 -11.43
C PHE A 86 -17.35 1.94 -12.84
N ARG A 87 -17.64 2.73 -13.88
CA ARG A 87 -17.26 2.39 -15.26
C ARG A 87 -15.75 2.20 -15.36
N VAL A 88 -15.00 3.09 -14.68
CA VAL A 88 -13.54 3.02 -14.63
C VAL A 88 -13.12 2.93 -13.15
N PRO A 89 -12.77 1.73 -12.65
CA PRO A 89 -12.28 1.55 -11.29
C PRO A 89 -10.90 2.20 -11.13
N PHE A 90 -10.53 2.53 -9.89
CA PHE A 90 -9.23 3.14 -9.60
C PHE A 90 -8.05 2.20 -9.92
N ASN A 91 -8.19 0.94 -9.58
CA ASN A 91 -7.23 -0.12 -9.84
C ASN A 91 -7.95 -1.42 -10.17
N GLN A 92 -7.31 -2.22 -10.99
CA GLN A 92 -7.75 -3.58 -11.31
C GLN A 92 -6.52 -4.46 -11.47
N PRO A 93 -6.38 -5.54 -10.68
CA PRO A 93 -5.32 -6.52 -10.87
C PRO A 93 -5.42 -7.13 -12.28
N CYS A 94 -4.29 -7.22 -12.95
CA CYS A 94 -4.25 -7.83 -14.28
C CYS A 94 -3.66 -9.25 -14.24
N LEU A 95 -4.04 -10.07 -15.20
CA LEU A 95 -3.41 -11.34 -15.50
C LEU A 95 -2.56 -11.18 -16.76
N VAL A 96 -1.38 -11.79 -16.76
CA VAL A 96 -0.49 -11.82 -17.94
C VAL A 96 -0.56 -13.14 -18.71
N GLY A 97 -1.33 -14.11 -18.19
CA GLY A 97 -1.72 -15.34 -18.86
C GLY A 97 -1.11 -16.63 -18.32
N ARG A 98 0.01 -16.58 -17.57
CA ARG A 98 0.66 -17.79 -17.05
C ARG A 98 0.42 -18.05 -15.55
N GLU A 99 -0.34 -17.22 -14.87
CA GLU A 99 -0.59 -17.33 -13.43
C GLU A 99 -1.26 -18.67 -13.09
N PHE A 100 -2.32 -19.06 -13.82
CA PHE A 100 -3.02 -20.32 -13.57
C PHE A 100 -2.17 -21.55 -13.90
N GLU A 101 -1.31 -21.47 -14.91
CA GLU A 101 -0.37 -22.52 -15.27
C GLU A 101 0.60 -22.78 -14.10
N TYR A 102 1.21 -21.71 -13.57
CA TYR A 102 2.20 -21.82 -12.50
C TYR A 102 1.59 -22.18 -11.16
N LEU A 103 0.38 -21.68 -10.85
CA LEU A 103 -0.38 -22.12 -9.68
C LEU A 103 -0.67 -23.63 -9.74
N ALA A 104 -1.15 -24.12 -10.88
CA ALA A 104 -1.42 -25.54 -11.08
C ALA A 104 -0.15 -26.39 -10.96
N ASP A 105 0.98 -25.88 -11.45
CA ASP A 105 2.27 -26.55 -11.38
C ASP A 105 2.78 -26.63 -9.93
N ALA A 106 2.71 -25.53 -9.16
CA ALA A 106 3.07 -25.51 -7.76
C ALA A 106 2.25 -26.54 -6.94
N ILE A 107 0.95 -26.68 -7.23
CA ILE A 107 0.08 -27.67 -6.60
C ILE A 107 0.51 -29.11 -6.97
N ARG A 108 0.82 -29.37 -8.27
CA ARG A 108 1.29 -30.68 -8.73
C ARG A 108 2.61 -31.10 -8.08
N MET A 109 3.50 -30.13 -7.83
CA MET A 109 4.77 -30.37 -7.09
C MET A 109 4.57 -30.74 -5.62
N ARG A 110 3.36 -30.61 -5.07
CA ARG A 110 3.01 -30.91 -3.67
C ARG A 110 3.85 -30.12 -2.64
N HIS A 111 4.33 -28.95 -3.03
CA HIS A 111 5.05 -28.03 -2.15
C HIS A 111 4.45 -26.63 -2.32
N VAL A 112 3.49 -26.29 -1.46
CA VAL A 112 2.73 -25.04 -1.50
C VAL A 112 3.12 -24.05 -0.39
N SER A 113 3.97 -24.50 0.56
CA SER A 113 4.53 -23.62 1.60
C SER A 113 5.68 -22.78 1.06
N GLY A 114 6.20 -21.85 1.89
CA GLY A 114 7.31 -20.98 1.49
C GLY A 114 8.60 -21.71 1.09
N ASP A 115 9.46 -21.00 0.37
CA ASP A 115 10.74 -21.46 -0.16
C ASP A 115 10.66 -22.65 -1.15
N GLY A 116 9.53 -22.77 -1.84
CA GLY A 116 9.36 -23.71 -2.92
C GLY A 116 10.07 -23.30 -4.21
N THR A 117 9.71 -23.97 -5.29
CA THR A 117 10.33 -23.78 -6.61
C THR A 117 10.11 -22.37 -7.15
N TYR A 118 8.88 -21.84 -7.01
CA TYR A 118 8.54 -20.53 -7.54
C TYR A 118 9.11 -19.39 -6.70
N THR A 119 9.19 -19.56 -5.39
CA THR A 119 9.92 -18.63 -4.51
C THR A 119 11.37 -18.47 -4.96
N LYS A 120 12.08 -19.58 -5.23
CA LYS A 120 13.46 -19.55 -5.73
C LYS A 120 13.57 -18.90 -7.10
N LYS A 121 12.63 -19.18 -8.01
CA LYS A 121 12.59 -18.53 -9.33
C LYS A 121 12.42 -17.02 -9.22
N CYS A 122 11.52 -16.54 -8.33
CA CYS A 122 11.36 -15.12 -8.07
C CYS A 122 12.64 -14.48 -7.52
N HIS A 123 13.27 -15.13 -6.52
CA HIS A 123 14.55 -14.65 -5.96
C HIS A 123 15.59 -14.50 -7.07
N THR A 124 15.84 -15.56 -7.83
CA THR A 124 16.85 -15.56 -8.93
C THR A 124 16.54 -14.48 -9.96
N LEU A 125 15.28 -14.33 -10.38
CA LEU A 125 14.90 -13.32 -11.38
C LEU A 125 15.17 -11.90 -10.85
N LEU A 126 14.78 -11.61 -9.60
CA LEU A 126 15.03 -10.31 -8.97
C LEU A 126 16.54 -10.06 -8.79
N GLU A 127 17.28 -11.03 -8.27
CA GLU A 127 18.75 -10.95 -8.08
C GLU A 127 19.46 -10.66 -9.40
N GLN A 128 19.17 -11.43 -10.46
CA GLN A 128 19.80 -11.27 -11.78
C GLN A 128 19.39 -9.96 -12.47
N THR A 129 18.12 -9.57 -12.37
CA THR A 129 17.63 -8.36 -13.07
C THR A 129 18.10 -7.09 -12.39
N LEU A 130 18.08 -7.05 -11.07
CA LEU A 130 18.42 -5.85 -10.30
C LEU A 130 19.91 -5.77 -9.96
N GLY A 131 20.63 -6.90 -9.97
CA GLY A 131 22.03 -6.97 -9.56
C GLY A 131 22.24 -6.85 -8.05
N VAL A 132 21.23 -7.24 -7.25
CA VAL A 132 21.30 -7.23 -5.79
C VAL A 132 21.96 -8.52 -5.27
N SER A 133 22.60 -8.45 -4.11
CA SER A 133 23.31 -9.59 -3.52
C SER A 133 22.35 -10.71 -3.10
N LYS A 134 21.13 -10.36 -2.61
CA LYS A 134 20.08 -11.30 -2.25
C LYS A 134 18.71 -10.67 -2.35
N ALA A 135 17.73 -11.44 -2.84
CA ALA A 135 16.31 -11.12 -2.77
C ALA A 135 15.58 -12.17 -1.94
N LEU A 136 14.74 -11.74 -1.01
CA LEU A 136 13.99 -12.62 -0.12
C LEU A 136 12.51 -12.21 -0.16
N LEU A 137 11.64 -13.03 -0.75
CA LEU A 137 10.19 -12.79 -0.74
C LEU A 137 9.66 -12.76 0.68
N THR A 138 8.76 -11.83 0.96
CA THR A 138 8.04 -11.67 2.22
C THR A 138 6.54 -11.64 1.97
N THR A 139 5.75 -11.82 3.03
CA THR A 139 4.28 -11.80 2.93
C THR A 139 3.71 -10.40 2.66
N SER A 140 4.50 -9.34 2.87
CA SER A 140 4.17 -7.96 2.51
C SER A 140 5.43 -7.08 2.48
N CYS A 141 5.36 -5.90 1.86
CA CYS A 141 6.40 -4.88 1.97
C CYS A 141 6.58 -4.40 3.43
N THR A 142 5.50 -4.34 4.20
CA THR A 142 5.54 -4.01 5.63
C THR A 142 6.45 -4.97 6.39
N HIS A 143 6.31 -6.27 6.16
CA HIS A 143 7.18 -7.27 6.75
C HIS A 143 8.64 -7.16 6.26
N ALA A 144 8.89 -6.75 5.01
CA ALA A 144 10.24 -6.47 4.54
C ALA A 144 10.87 -5.27 5.27
N LEU A 145 10.10 -4.20 5.54
CA LEU A 145 10.53 -3.06 6.35
C LEU A 145 10.79 -3.46 7.81
N GLU A 146 9.94 -4.30 8.41
CA GLU A 146 10.15 -4.84 9.77
C GLU A 146 11.44 -5.67 9.84
N MET A 147 11.70 -6.51 8.83
CA MET A 147 12.96 -7.23 8.74
C MET A 147 14.16 -6.29 8.63
N ALA A 148 14.06 -5.19 7.86
CA ALA A 148 15.12 -4.20 7.78
C ALA A 148 15.39 -3.54 9.15
N ALA A 149 14.34 -3.20 9.91
CA ALA A 149 14.47 -2.65 11.26
C ALA A 149 15.14 -3.66 12.24
N LEU A 150 14.84 -4.96 12.11
CA LEU A 150 15.49 -6.02 12.88
C LEU A 150 16.97 -6.19 12.49
N LEU A 151 17.28 -6.18 11.19
CA LEU A 151 18.64 -6.32 10.68
C LEU A 151 19.56 -5.18 11.10
N LEU A 152 19.03 -3.98 11.18
CA LEU A 152 19.75 -2.80 11.63
C LEU A 152 19.83 -2.68 13.16
N ASP A 153 19.33 -3.68 13.89
CA ASP A 153 19.32 -3.70 15.37
C ASP A 153 18.71 -2.44 15.99
N ILE A 154 17.67 -1.90 15.37
CA ILE A 154 16.97 -0.71 15.86
C ILE A 154 16.50 -0.92 17.30
N GLN A 155 16.82 0.03 18.18
CA GLN A 155 16.54 0.00 19.61
C GLN A 155 15.57 1.13 20.01
N PRO A 156 14.90 1.00 21.17
CA PRO A 156 14.10 2.08 21.72
C PRO A 156 14.90 3.37 21.88
N GLY A 157 14.37 4.48 21.33
CA GLY A 157 15.00 5.79 21.36
C GLY A 157 15.92 6.11 20.18
N ASP A 158 16.24 5.14 19.32
CA ASP A 158 16.87 5.40 18.04
C ASP A 158 15.97 6.27 17.17
N GLU A 159 16.57 7.09 16.31
CA GLU A 159 15.85 7.96 15.38
C GLU A 159 15.97 7.42 13.93
N VAL A 160 14.83 7.46 13.21
CA VAL A 160 14.77 7.05 11.82
C VAL A 160 14.13 8.17 11.00
N VAL A 161 14.86 8.71 10.03
CA VAL A 161 14.37 9.77 9.16
C VAL A 161 13.49 9.17 8.07
N VAL A 162 12.24 9.62 7.99
CA VAL A 162 11.23 9.16 7.02
C VAL A 162 10.48 10.35 6.43
N PRO A 163 10.12 10.35 5.13
CA PRO A 163 9.26 11.41 4.60
C PRO A 163 7.89 11.38 5.29
N SER A 164 7.34 12.57 5.57
CA SER A 164 5.99 12.65 6.11
C SER A 164 4.91 12.28 5.09
N PHE A 165 5.23 12.38 3.79
CA PHE A 165 4.37 12.02 2.67
C PHE A 165 4.65 10.58 2.22
N THR A 166 4.24 9.62 3.02
CA THR A 166 4.40 8.19 2.73
C THR A 166 3.28 7.35 3.34
N PHE A 167 3.25 6.07 2.98
CA PHE A 167 2.37 5.11 3.63
C PHE A 167 2.87 4.79 5.05
N VAL A 168 1.95 4.55 5.95
CA VAL A 168 2.24 4.36 7.38
C VAL A 168 3.27 3.27 7.68
N SER A 169 3.35 2.22 6.86
CA SER A 169 4.29 1.11 7.06
C SER A 169 5.76 1.55 7.06
N THR A 170 6.11 2.57 6.25
CA THR A 170 7.47 3.12 6.18
C THR A 170 7.99 3.58 7.54
N ALA A 171 7.13 4.21 8.36
CA ALA A 171 7.48 4.63 9.71
C ALA A 171 7.23 3.51 10.74
N ASN A 172 6.07 2.84 10.64
CA ASN A 172 5.58 1.93 11.67
C ASN A 172 6.49 0.71 11.89
N ALA A 173 7.15 0.22 10.85
CA ALA A 173 8.09 -0.91 10.95
C ALA A 173 9.24 -0.63 11.96
N PHE A 174 9.72 0.59 12.00
CA PHE A 174 10.76 1.03 12.94
C PHE A 174 10.17 1.40 14.31
N VAL A 175 8.97 1.98 14.34
CA VAL A 175 8.24 2.27 15.58
C VAL A 175 7.96 0.99 16.39
N LEU A 176 7.67 -0.13 15.73
CA LEU A 176 7.52 -1.44 16.38
C LEU A 176 8.78 -1.89 17.15
N ARG A 177 9.96 -1.37 16.80
CA ARG A 177 11.21 -1.57 17.52
C ARG A 177 11.49 -0.50 18.58
N GLY A 178 10.57 0.45 18.78
CA GLY A 178 10.71 1.55 19.72
C GLY A 178 11.47 2.75 19.16
N ALA A 179 11.76 2.79 17.87
CA ALA A 179 12.36 3.96 17.23
C ALA A 179 11.41 5.16 17.23
N ARG A 180 12.00 6.33 17.23
CA ARG A 180 11.32 7.60 17.01
C ARG A 180 11.42 7.99 15.53
N PRO A 181 10.32 8.11 14.79
CA PRO A 181 10.36 8.67 13.45
C PRO A 181 10.71 10.16 13.51
N VAL A 182 11.63 10.59 12.68
CA VAL A 182 11.96 11.99 12.41
C VAL A 182 11.40 12.32 11.04
N PHE A 183 10.33 13.12 11.02
CA PHE A 183 9.64 13.44 9.78
C PHE A 183 10.40 14.50 8.98
N ILE A 184 10.67 14.20 7.72
CA ILE A 184 11.25 15.13 6.75
C ILE A 184 10.19 15.52 5.71
N ASP A 185 10.24 16.79 5.26
CA ASP A 185 9.38 17.26 4.18
C ASP A 185 9.81 16.70 2.83
N ILE A 186 9.02 16.96 1.82
CA ILE A 186 9.21 16.47 0.46
C ILE A 186 9.54 17.62 -0.49
N ARG A 187 10.18 17.30 -1.59
CA ARG A 187 10.40 18.19 -2.73
C ARG A 187 9.06 18.54 -3.38
N PRO A 188 8.84 19.80 -3.78
CA PRO A 188 7.58 20.20 -4.41
C PRO A 188 7.42 19.68 -5.84
N ASP A 189 8.48 19.26 -6.53
CA ASP A 189 8.49 18.77 -7.92
C ASP A 189 8.23 17.27 -8.02
N THR A 190 9.03 16.43 -7.35
CA THR A 190 8.97 14.98 -7.43
C THR A 190 8.11 14.34 -6.34
N LEU A 191 7.83 15.06 -5.26
CA LEU A 191 7.18 14.60 -4.02
C LEU A 191 8.00 13.55 -3.26
N ASN A 192 9.26 13.38 -3.61
CA ASN A 192 10.24 12.58 -2.89
C ASN A 192 10.79 13.34 -1.69
N LEU A 193 11.44 12.63 -0.76
CA LEU A 193 12.18 13.22 0.36
C LEU A 193 13.03 14.41 -0.12
N ASP A 194 12.96 15.55 0.59
CA ASP A 194 13.80 16.73 0.32
C ASP A 194 15.18 16.55 0.95
N GLU A 195 16.13 16.12 0.14
CA GLU A 195 17.51 15.84 0.54
C GLU A 195 18.25 17.08 1.05
N THR A 196 17.82 18.28 0.65
CA THR A 196 18.45 19.52 1.10
C THR A 196 18.20 19.81 2.59
N ARG A 197 17.17 19.21 3.17
CA ARG A 197 16.80 19.31 4.58
C ARG A 197 17.31 18.13 5.41
N LEU A 198 17.93 17.13 4.79
CA LEU A 198 18.27 15.89 5.48
C LEU A 198 19.32 16.08 6.57
N GLU A 199 20.40 16.79 6.26
CA GLU A 199 21.55 16.91 7.15
C GLU A 199 21.21 17.59 8.49
N CYS A 200 20.32 18.60 8.47
CA CYS A 200 19.92 19.30 9.69
C CYS A 200 19.03 18.48 10.65
N LEU A 201 18.52 17.35 10.20
CA LEU A 201 17.70 16.43 11.02
C LEU A 201 18.52 15.31 11.66
N ILE A 202 19.79 15.17 11.30
CA ILE A 202 20.66 14.11 11.81
C ILE A 202 21.13 14.45 13.23
N THR A 203 20.99 13.48 14.12
CA THR A 203 21.51 13.52 15.49
C THR A 203 22.38 12.30 15.79
N SER A 204 23.00 12.23 16.94
CA SER A 204 23.75 11.05 17.40
C SER A 204 22.88 9.79 17.57
N ARG A 205 21.55 9.94 17.59
CA ARG A 205 20.59 8.84 17.69
C ARG A 205 20.09 8.37 16.32
N THR A 206 20.36 9.09 15.24
CA THR A 206 19.90 8.70 13.90
C THR A 206 20.61 7.41 13.47
N ARG A 207 19.81 6.37 13.15
CA ARG A 207 20.31 5.05 12.74
C ARG A 207 19.99 4.71 11.29
N ALA A 208 18.88 5.24 10.77
CA ALA A 208 18.49 4.97 9.39
C ALA A 208 17.84 6.18 8.73
N ILE A 209 17.97 6.25 7.42
CA ILE A 209 17.22 7.11 6.51
C ILE A 209 16.42 6.19 5.60
N VAL A 210 15.10 6.45 5.46
CA VAL A 210 14.22 5.63 4.63
C VAL A 210 13.62 6.49 3.51
N PRO A 211 14.35 6.69 2.40
CA PRO A 211 13.79 7.36 1.22
C PRO A 211 12.71 6.49 0.60
N VAL A 212 11.62 7.13 0.15
CA VAL A 212 10.51 6.50 -0.57
C VAL A 212 10.52 6.99 -2.01
N HIS A 213 10.62 6.09 -2.97
CA HIS A 213 10.62 6.42 -4.39
C HIS A 213 9.18 6.66 -4.87
N TYR A 214 8.62 7.83 -4.48
CA TYR A 214 7.21 8.13 -4.73
C TYR A 214 6.86 8.10 -6.22
N ALA A 215 5.70 7.55 -6.53
CA ALA A 215 5.22 7.36 -7.92
C ALA A 215 6.14 6.53 -8.82
N GLY A 216 7.21 5.96 -8.26
CA GLY A 216 8.24 5.22 -8.99
C GLY A 216 9.32 6.11 -9.60
N VAL A 217 9.43 7.34 -9.14
CA VAL A 217 10.52 8.27 -9.47
C VAL A 217 11.59 8.18 -8.38
N GLY A 218 12.86 8.07 -8.77
CA GLY A 218 13.98 7.99 -7.82
C GLY A 218 14.13 9.25 -6.97
N CYS A 219 14.43 9.07 -5.68
CA CYS A 219 14.98 10.15 -4.84
C CYS A 219 16.37 10.55 -5.34
N GLU A 220 16.88 11.71 -4.90
CA GLU A 220 18.27 12.16 -5.18
C GLU A 220 19.28 11.31 -4.38
N MET A 221 19.45 10.05 -4.84
CA MET A 221 20.16 9.02 -4.07
C MET A 221 21.64 9.35 -3.83
N ASP A 222 22.29 10.04 -4.76
CA ASP A 222 23.70 10.41 -4.58
C ASP A 222 23.89 11.30 -3.35
N VAL A 223 23.04 12.32 -3.19
CA VAL A 223 23.09 13.25 -2.05
C VAL A 223 22.73 12.52 -0.75
N ILE A 224 21.66 11.70 -0.78
CA ILE A 224 21.24 10.93 0.40
C ILE A 224 22.35 9.99 0.86
N LEU A 225 23.01 9.27 -0.05
CA LEU A 225 24.08 8.33 0.26
C LEU A 225 25.35 9.04 0.74
N GLU A 226 25.68 10.19 0.16
CA GLU A 226 26.82 11.01 0.61
C GLU A 226 26.62 11.46 2.06
N ILE A 227 25.43 12.00 2.40
CA ILE A 227 25.10 12.40 3.76
C ILE A 227 25.14 11.19 4.69
N ALA A 228 24.46 10.09 4.33
CA ALA A 228 24.40 8.88 5.14
C ALA A 228 25.82 8.33 5.44
N SER A 229 26.70 8.31 4.44
CA SER A 229 28.10 7.87 4.58
C SER A 229 28.88 8.75 5.56
N ARG A 230 28.74 10.08 5.48
CA ARG A 230 29.44 11.01 6.41
C ARG A 230 29.09 10.78 7.87
N TYR A 231 27.85 10.37 8.14
CA TYR A 231 27.34 10.15 9.49
C TYR A 231 27.28 8.69 9.90
N ASN A 232 27.72 7.76 9.02
CA ASN A 232 27.64 6.31 9.24
C ASN A 232 26.20 5.84 9.56
N ILE A 233 25.24 6.29 8.76
CA ILE A 233 23.80 6.00 8.90
C ILE A 233 23.39 5.02 7.80
N ALA A 234 22.60 4.01 8.13
CA ALA A 234 22.06 3.07 7.16
C ALA A 234 20.99 3.72 6.26
N VAL A 235 20.95 3.31 4.97
CA VAL A 235 19.88 3.71 4.04
C VAL A 235 19.07 2.48 3.69
N VAL A 236 17.74 2.55 3.93
CA VAL A 236 16.76 1.52 3.57
C VAL A 236 15.79 2.10 2.55
N GLU A 237 15.87 1.68 1.30
CA GLU A 237 14.95 2.18 0.28
C GLU A 237 13.56 1.56 0.43
N ASP A 238 12.52 2.37 0.68
CA ASP A 238 11.14 1.94 0.45
C ASP A 238 10.84 2.09 -1.04
N ASN A 239 11.02 0.98 -1.75
CA ASN A 239 10.84 0.92 -3.20
C ASN A 239 9.48 0.32 -3.59
N ALA A 240 8.45 0.45 -2.72
CA ALA A 240 7.12 -0.09 -2.95
C ALA A 240 6.44 0.41 -4.23
N HIS A 241 6.89 1.51 -4.82
CA HIS A 241 6.40 2.08 -6.09
C HIS A 241 7.41 1.96 -7.23
N GLY A 242 8.68 1.68 -6.95
CA GLY A 242 9.77 1.93 -7.89
C GLY A 242 10.39 0.71 -8.56
N LEU A 243 9.81 -0.50 -8.40
CA LEU A 243 10.38 -1.71 -9.02
C LEU A 243 10.58 -1.53 -10.53
N PHE A 244 11.81 -1.78 -11.00
CA PHE A 244 12.32 -1.55 -12.35
C PHE A 244 12.40 -0.09 -12.81
N GLY A 245 12.11 0.88 -11.94
CA GLY A 245 12.52 2.27 -12.14
C GLY A 245 14.02 2.43 -11.95
N LYS A 246 14.60 3.54 -12.46
CA LYS A 246 16.03 3.79 -12.36
C LYS A 246 16.34 5.24 -11.98
N TYR A 247 17.43 5.39 -11.27
CA TYR A 247 18.12 6.64 -11.02
C TYR A 247 19.53 6.57 -11.62
N LYS A 248 19.87 7.48 -12.56
CA LYS A 248 21.18 7.47 -13.28
C LYS A 248 21.56 6.07 -13.81
N ASN A 249 20.63 5.43 -14.51
CA ASN A 249 20.78 4.09 -15.12
C ASN A 249 20.91 2.91 -14.14
N LYS A 250 20.88 3.12 -12.83
CA LYS A 250 20.90 2.07 -11.82
C LYS A 250 19.49 1.86 -11.25
N TYR A 251 19.06 0.61 -11.09
CA TYR A 251 17.73 0.28 -10.60
C TYR A 251 17.47 0.81 -9.18
N LEU A 252 16.26 1.33 -8.95
CA LEU A 252 15.77 1.69 -7.62
C LEU A 252 15.68 0.44 -6.74
N GLY A 253 15.99 0.58 -5.46
CA GLY A 253 16.10 -0.54 -4.52
C GLY A 253 17.49 -1.20 -4.51
N THR A 254 18.49 -0.59 -5.16
CA THR A 254 19.85 -1.15 -5.21
C THR A 254 20.92 -0.17 -4.67
N PHE A 255 20.51 0.93 -4.08
CA PHE A 255 21.41 2.00 -3.60
C PHE A 255 21.74 1.89 -2.11
N GLY A 256 20.73 1.72 -1.26
CA GLY A 256 20.91 1.55 0.19
C GLY A 256 21.43 0.15 0.54
N CYS A 257 21.82 -0.06 1.79
CA CYS A 257 22.24 -1.39 2.26
C CYS A 257 21.11 -2.43 2.17
N LEU A 258 19.89 -1.98 2.35
CA LEU A 258 18.64 -2.75 2.25
C LEU A 258 17.61 -1.99 1.43
N ALA A 259 16.68 -2.73 0.79
CA ALA A 259 15.51 -2.14 0.15
C ALA A 259 14.31 -3.08 0.23
N THR A 260 13.12 -2.51 0.07
CA THR A 260 11.87 -3.27 0.18
C THR A 260 11.01 -3.11 -1.06
N GLN A 261 10.29 -4.18 -1.43
CA GLN A 261 9.40 -4.21 -2.58
C GLN A 261 7.99 -4.58 -2.15
N SER A 262 6.98 -4.10 -2.87
CA SER A 262 5.58 -4.45 -2.64
C SER A 262 4.98 -5.15 -3.85
N PHE A 263 4.27 -6.26 -3.58
CA PHE A 263 3.50 -7.01 -4.55
C PHE A 263 2.02 -7.08 -4.17
N HIS A 264 1.55 -6.06 -3.42
CA HIS A 264 0.13 -5.86 -3.14
C HIS A 264 -0.66 -5.65 -4.44
N GLU A 265 -1.97 -5.94 -4.44
CA GLU A 265 -2.83 -5.86 -5.65
C GLU A 265 -2.81 -4.51 -6.36
N THR A 266 -2.51 -3.42 -5.65
CA THR A 266 -2.43 -2.07 -6.21
C THR A 266 -1.10 -1.75 -6.90
N LYS A 267 -0.13 -2.65 -6.86
CA LYS A 267 1.21 -2.43 -7.43
C LYS A 267 1.31 -2.85 -8.90
N ASN A 268 2.40 -2.46 -9.53
CA ASN A 268 2.64 -2.77 -10.94
C ASN A 268 2.72 -4.27 -11.19
N PHE A 269 3.31 -4.99 -10.25
CA PHE A 269 3.46 -6.44 -10.22
C PHE A 269 2.80 -6.94 -8.94
N THR A 270 1.93 -7.90 -9.06
CA THR A 270 1.12 -8.32 -7.89
C THR A 270 1.04 -9.83 -7.75
N CYS A 271 0.83 -10.26 -6.50
CA CYS A 271 0.33 -11.60 -6.16
C CYS A 271 -0.81 -11.52 -5.13
N GLY A 272 -1.54 -10.39 -5.12
CA GLY A 272 -2.57 -10.09 -4.12
C GLY A 272 -1.95 -9.45 -2.89
N GLU A 273 -1.27 -10.22 -2.08
CA GLU A 273 -0.44 -9.76 -0.96
C GLU A 273 0.97 -10.34 -1.09
N GLY A 274 1.99 -9.50 -1.00
CA GLY A 274 3.38 -9.90 -1.08
C GLY A 274 4.36 -8.74 -0.99
N GLY A 275 5.61 -9.09 -0.74
CA GLY A 275 6.73 -8.16 -0.73
C GLY A 275 8.05 -8.87 -0.94
N ALA A 276 9.13 -8.13 -0.93
CA ALA A 276 10.48 -8.66 -0.87
C ALA A 276 11.41 -7.71 -0.11
N LEU A 277 12.34 -8.30 0.63
CA LEU A 277 13.53 -7.63 1.11
C LEU A 277 14.64 -7.85 0.08
N LEU A 278 15.24 -6.77 -0.38
CA LEU A 278 16.47 -6.77 -1.18
C LEU A 278 17.63 -6.45 -0.25
N VAL A 279 18.63 -7.32 -0.23
CA VAL A 279 19.84 -7.16 0.58
C VAL A 279 20.97 -6.81 -0.37
N ASN A 280 21.44 -5.56 -0.33
CA ASN A 280 22.51 -5.06 -1.18
C ASN A 280 23.88 -5.26 -0.50
N ASP A 281 23.93 -5.10 0.84
CA ASP A 281 25.14 -5.35 1.62
C ASP A 281 25.19 -6.81 2.08
N PRO A 282 26.16 -7.60 1.59
CA PRO A 282 26.26 -9.04 1.88
C PRO A 282 26.31 -9.40 3.37
N GLN A 283 26.77 -8.49 4.23
CA GLN A 283 26.85 -8.75 5.68
C GLN A 283 25.49 -9.10 6.31
N TYR A 284 24.38 -8.64 5.72
CA TYR A 284 23.04 -8.89 6.24
C TYR A 284 22.41 -10.19 5.74
N ILE A 285 22.97 -10.88 4.73
CA ILE A 285 22.31 -12.01 4.04
C ILE A 285 21.95 -13.12 4.99
N GLU A 286 22.93 -13.64 5.76
CA GLU A 286 22.70 -14.79 6.65
C GLU A 286 21.65 -14.47 7.70
N ARG A 287 21.77 -13.29 8.34
CA ARG A 287 20.82 -12.88 9.36
C ARG A 287 19.43 -12.60 8.80
N ALA A 288 19.32 -12.12 7.57
CA ALA A 288 18.04 -11.92 6.88
C ALA A 288 17.32 -13.26 6.63
N GLU A 289 18.04 -14.29 6.20
CA GLU A 289 17.49 -15.65 6.08
C GLU A 289 16.99 -16.18 7.43
N ILE A 290 17.74 -15.98 8.50
CA ILE A 290 17.39 -16.41 9.86
C ILE A 290 16.14 -15.70 10.37
N ILE A 291 16.12 -14.35 10.31
CA ILE A 291 14.98 -13.54 10.75
C ILE A 291 13.72 -13.91 9.97
N ARG A 292 13.84 -14.09 8.65
CA ARG A 292 12.73 -14.46 7.77
C ARG A 292 12.11 -15.81 8.14
N GLU A 293 12.91 -16.77 8.62
CA GLU A 293 12.50 -18.12 8.97
C GLU A 293 12.47 -18.31 10.51
N LYS A 294 11.73 -17.44 11.19
CA LYS A 294 11.40 -17.58 12.61
C LYS A 294 12.60 -17.53 13.58
N GLY A 295 13.71 -16.90 13.15
CA GLY A 295 14.93 -16.83 13.94
C GLY A 295 15.72 -18.16 13.97
N THR A 296 15.48 -19.04 13.00
CA THR A 296 16.17 -20.34 12.93
C THR A 296 17.24 -20.35 11.82
N ASN A 297 18.29 -21.14 12.03
CA ASN A 297 19.33 -21.37 11.02
C ASN A 297 18.93 -22.48 10.01
N ARG A 298 17.64 -22.63 9.71
CA ARG A 298 17.10 -23.68 8.84
C ARG A 298 17.68 -23.64 7.42
N SER A 299 17.96 -22.44 6.87
CA SER A 299 18.58 -22.30 5.55
C SER A 299 19.95 -22.97 5.51
N ARG A 300 20.76 -22.85 6.58
CA ARG A 300 22.06 -23.51 6.71
C ARG A 300 21.93 -25.03 6.77
N PHE A 301 20.91 -25.53 7.44
CA PHE A 301 20.62 -26.97 7.47
C PHE A 301 20.31 -27.51 6.06
N PHE A 302 19.50 -26.83 5.27
CA PHE A 302 19.22 -27.26 3.90
C PHE A 302 20.43 -27.16 2.95
N ARG A 303 21.40 -26.30 3.25
CA ARG A 303 22.69 -26.27 2.53
C ARG A 303 23.69 -27.28 3.02
N GLY A 304 23.37 -28.07 4.07
CA GLY A 304 24.26 -29.06 4.65
C GLY A 304 25.40 -28.49 5.51
N GLU A 305 25.29 -27.24 5.93
CA GLU A 305 26.29 -26.54 6.75
C GLU A 305 26.17 -26.86 8.25
N VAL A 306 25.04 -27.39 8.70
CA VAL A 306 24.77 -27.81 10.07
C VAL A 306 23.95 -29.11 10.08
N ASP A 307 24.14 -29.98 11.09
CA ASP A 307 23.44 -31.26 11.22
C ASP A 307 21.99 -31.13 11.62
N LYS A 308 21.66 -30.06 12.36
CA LYS A 308 20.29 -29.73 12.83
C LYS A 308 20.11 -28.23 12.83
N TYR A 309 18.88 -27.77 12.55
CA TYR A 309 18.55 -26.37 12.74
C TYR A 309 17.95 -26.13 14.13
N THR A 310 18.16 -24.94 14.65
CA THR A 310 17.68 -24.49 15.96
C THR A 310 17.35 -23.02 15.94
N TRP A 311 16.75 -22.53 17.01
CA TRP A 311 16.49 -21.12 17.23
C TRP A 311 17.78 -20.39 17.62
N VAL A 312 18.22 -19.41 16.83
CA VAL A 312 19.53 -18.74 16.99
C VAL A 312 19.42 -17.20 17.08
N ASP A 313 18.29 -16.62 16.67
CA ASP A 313 18.07 -15.15 16.70
C ASP A 313 16.56 -14.89 16.82
N VAL A 314 16.20 -13.61 17.00
CA VAL A 314 14.82 -13.15 16.84
C VAL A 314 14.36 -13.34 15.39
N GLY A 315 13.06 -13.52 15.17
CA GLY A 315 12.51 -13.68 13.84
C GLY A 315 11.01 -13.93 13.86
N SER A 316 10.42 -13.98 12.67
CA SER A 316 9.00 -14.30 12.51
C SER A 316 8.76 -15.11 11.24
N SER A 317 7.52 -15.50 11.01
CA SER A 317 7.11 -16.21 9.80
C SER A 317 6.86 -15.22 8.68
N TYR A 318 7.91 -14.77 8.03
CA TYR A 318 7.83 -13.77 6.96
C TYR A 318 7.67 -14.37 5.55
N LEU A 319 7.73 -15.70 5.41
CA LEU A 319 7.66 -16.37 4.12
C LEU A 319 6.25 -16.34 3.53
N PRO A 320 6.06 -15.94 2.27
CA PRO A 320 4.82 -16.17 1.55
C PRO A 320 4.71 -17.65 1.14
N SER A 321 3.49 -18.12 0.82
CA SER A 321 3.31 -19.43 0.23
C SER A 321 3.90 -19.48 -1.19
N ASP A 322 4.27 -20.69 -1.65
CA ASP A 322 4.77 -20.88 -3.03
C ASP A 322 3.65 -20.67 -4.08
N LEU A 323 2.38 -20.70 -3.67
CA LEU A 323 1.25 -20.33 -4.52
C LEU A 323 1.29 -18.84 -4.89
N LEU A 324 1.52 -17.96 -3.90
CA LEU A 324 1.68 -16.53 -4.17
C LEU A 324 2.95 -16.24 -4.99
N ALA A 325 4.02 -16.98 -4.72
CA ALA A 325 5.26 -16.88 -5.50
C ALA A 325 5.06 -17.35 -6.95
N ALA A 326 4.25 -18.38 -7.19
CA ALA A 326 3.93 -18.86 -8.53
C ALA A 326 3.15 -17.80 -9.33
N PHE A 327 2.16 -17.18 -8.72
CA PHE A 327 1.43 -16.06 -9.31
C PHE A 327 2.38 -14.89 -9.62
N LEU A 328 3.21 -14.50 -8.65
CA LEU A 328 4.17 -13.41 -8.79
C LEU A 328 5.19 -13.69 -9.90
N TYR A 329 5.67 -14.92 -10.02
CA TYR A 329 6.67 -15.27 -11.02
C TYR A 329 6.17 -15.02 -12.44
N ALA A 330 4.89 -15.32 -12.74
CA ALA A 330 4.28 -14.98 -14.03
C ALA A 330 4.31 -13.48 -14.32
N GLN A 331 4.00 -12.66 -13.31
CA GLN A 331 4.05 -11.21 -13.41
C GLN A 331 5.49 -10.70 -13.67
N LEU A 332 6.47 -11.24 -12.95
CA LEU A 332 7.87 -10.83 -13.08
C LEU A 332 8.47 -11.26 -14.42
N GLU A 333 8.12 -12.43 -14.96
CA GLU A 333 8.51 -12.84 -16.31
C GLU A 333 7.97 -11.88 -17.38
N ALA A 334 6.75 -11.39 -17.21
CA ALA A 334 6.08 -10.47 -18.13
C ALA A 334 6.42 -8.98 -17.87
N ARG A 335 7.45 -8.67 -17.08
CA ARG A 335 7.77 -7.32 -16.61
C ARG A 335 7.85 -6.29 -17.74
N GLU A 336 8.45 -6.62 -18.86
CA GLU A 336 8.60 -5.70 -20.00
C GLU A 336 7.24 -5.35 -20.62
N GLN A 337 6.38 -6.35 -20.76
CA GLN A 337 5.02 -6.16 -21.26
C GLN A 337 4.20 -5.28 -20.30
N ILE A 338 4.26 -5.55 -19.00
CA ILE A 338 3.58 -4.78 -17.96
C ILE A 338 4.06 -3.32 -17.97
N GLN A 339 5.37 -3.10 -17.94
CA GLN A 339 5.95 -1.75 -17.94
C GLN A 339 5.61 -0.98 -19.22
N ALA A 340 5.65 -1.63 -20.39
CA ALA A 340 5.30 -0.99 -21.66
C ALA A 340 3.82 -0.59 -21.71
N LYS A 341 2.90 -1.40 -21.16
CA LYS A 341 1.47 -1.03 -21.04
C LYS A 341 1.29 0.18 -20.14
N ARG A 342 1.88 0.17 -18.93
CA ARG A 342 1.79 1.27 -17.97
C ARG A 342 2.39 2.56 -18.51
N GLN A 343 3.54 2.47 -19.17
CA GLN A 343 4.18 3.62 -19.83
C GLN A 343 3.25 4.27 -20.87
N ARG A 344 2.58 3.47 -21.70
CA ARG A 344 1.64 4.00 -22.72
C ARG A 344 0.47 4.73 -22.07
N ILE A 345 -0.12 4.16 -21.02
CA ILE A 345 -1.24 4.77 -20.30
C ILE A 345 -0.78 6.09 -19.65
N TRP A 346 0.37 6.07 -18.99
CA TRP A 346 0.92 7.24 -18.31
C TRP A 346 1.22 8.38 -19.29
N LYS A 347 1.92 8.07 -20.39
CA LYS A 347 2.25 9.06 -21.42
C LYS A 347 1.01 9.66 -22.09
N TYR A 348 -0.02 8.84 -22.26
CA TYR A 348 -1.29 9.31 -22.83
C TYR A 348 -2.00 10.32 -21.92
N TYR A 349 -2.04 10.11 -20.62
CA TYR A 349 -2.52 11.10 -19.67
C TYR A 349 -1.68 12.38 -19.71
N ASP A 350 -0.36 12.26 -19.70
CA ASP A 350 0.55 13.43 -19.73
C ASP A 350 0.33 14.27 -20.98
N GLU A 351 0.23 13.64 -22.15
CA GLU A 351 0.01 14.32 -23.43
C GLU A 351 -1.34 15.05 -23.47
N HIS A 352 -2.43 14.39 -23.07
CA HIS A 352 -3.79 14.92 -23.24
C HIS A 352 -4.24 15.85 -22.11
N LEU A 353 -3.56 15.85 -20.98
CA LEU A 353 -3.88 16.71 -19.85
C LEU A 353 -2.93 17.92 -19.70
N ARG A 354 -1.83 17.98 -20.45
CA ARG A 354 -0.80 19.01 -20.29
C ARG A 354 -1.34 20.44 -20.49
N ASP A 355 -2.05 20.67 -21.59
CA ASP A 355 -2.58 22.01 -21.90
C ASP A 355 -3.75 22.37 -20.98
N TRP A 356 -4.62 21.40 -20.66
CA TRP A 356 -5.67 21.58 -19.67
C TRP A 356 -5.10 21.96 -18.29
N ALA A 357 -4.08 21.24 -17.83
CA ALA A 357 -3.44 21.48 -16.55
C ALA A 357 -2.81 22.87 -16.49
N ARG A 358 -2.07 23.26 -17.56
CA ARG A 358 -1.46 24.60 -17.68
C ARG A 358 -2.50 25.71 -17.61
N ALA A 359 -3.59 25.57 -18.35
CA ALA A 359 -4.66 26.58 -18.39
C ALA A 359 -5.38 26.75 -17.04
N ARG A 360 -5.34 25.74 -16.16
CA ARG A 360 -6.08 25.72 -14.89
C ARG A 360 -5.21 25.77 -13.64
N GLY A 361 -3.89 25.99 -13.79
CA GLY A 361 -2.97 26.04 -12.67
C GLY A 361 -2.79 24.68 -11.94
N VAL A 362 -3.10 23.57 -12.62
CA VAL A 362 -2.87 22.21 -12.14
C VAL A 362 -1.46 21.78 -12.51
N ARG A 363 -0.78 21.04 -11.63
CA ARG A 363 0.54 20.47 -11.93
C ARG A 363 0.41 18.98 -12.17
N LEU A 364 1.10 18.49 -13.19
CA LEU A 364 1.25 17.08 -13.52
C LEU A 364 2.51 16.49 -12.85
N PRO A 365 2.67 15.15 -12.82
CA PRO A 365 3.86 14.50 -12.27
C PRO A 365 5.13 14.98 -12.98
N SER A 366 6.17 15.24 -12.22
CA SER A 366 7.50 15.61 -12.72
C SER A 366 8.45 14.41 -12.63
N VAL A 367 9.17 14.17 -13.72
CA VAL A 367 10.20 13.11 -13.78
C VAL A 367 11.50 13.76 -14.22
N PRO A 368 12.51 13.83 -13.33
CA PRO A 368 13.82 14.34 -13.68
C PRO A 368 14.47 13.57 -14.83
N SER A 369 15.24 14.23 -15.68
CA SER A 369 15.87 13.61 -16.87
C SER A 369 16.84 12.48 -16.56
N HIS A 370 17.35 12.44 -15.33
CA HIS A 370 18.23 11.37 -14.83
C HIS A 370 17.48 10.19 -14.19
N CYS A 371 16.14 10.23 -14.20
CA CYS A 371 15.28 9.16 -13.70
C CYS A 371 14.50 8.48 -14.83
N GLU A 372 14.41 7.16 -14.78
CA GLU A 372 13.44 6.35 -15.51
C GLU A 372 12.39 5.85 -14.50
N GLN A 373 11.17 6.41 -14.56
CA GLN A 373 10.14 6.01 -13.60
C GLN A 373 9.54 4.63 -13.88
N SER A 374 8.95 4.01 -12.85
CA SER A 374 8.25 2.73 -12.96
C SER A 374 6.81 2.84 -13.51
N TYR A 375 6.30 4.04 -13.77
CA TYR A 375 4.91 4.30 -14.19
C TYR A 375 3.87 3.73 -13.21
N HIS A 376 4.12 3.88 -11.89
CA HIS A 376 3.27 3.30 -10.86
C HIS A 376 1.91 3.98 -10.77
N LEU A 377 1.87 5.31 -10.83
CA LEU A 377 0.64 6.10 -10.76
C LEU A 377 0.74 7.39 -11.57
N PHE A 378 -0.42 7.96 -11.91
CA PHE A 378 -0.55 9.29 -12.47
C PHE A 378 -1.38 10.15 -11.51
N TYR A 379 -0.93 11.37 -11.22
CA TYR A 379 -1.60 12.27 -10.29
C TYR A 379 -1.74 13.69 -10.84
N LEU A 380 -2.70 14.41 -10.29
CA LEU A 380 -2.90 15.83 -10.50
C LEU A 380 -2.69 16.56 -9.17
N LEU A 381 -1.93 17.63 -9.16
CA LEU A 381 -1.87 18.55 -8.03
C LEU A 381 -2.78 19.73 -8.32
N MET A 382 -3.97 19.71 -7.73
CA MET A 382 -4.98 20.73 -7.84
C MET A 382 -4.53 22.03 -7.15
N PRO A 383 -5.08 23.20 -7.49
CA PRO A 383 -4.70 24.47 -6.84
C PRO A 383 -4.91 24.47 -5.32
N ASP A 384 -5.99 23.86 -4.84
CA ASP A 384 -6.36 23.78 -3.43
C ASP A 384 -7.25 22.56 -3.10
N LEU A 385 -7.55 22.38 -1.81
CA LEU A 385 -8.40 21.33 -1.29
C LEU A 385 -9.82 21.34 -1.87
N LYS A 386 -10.38 22.54 -2.13
CA LYS A 386 -11.73 22.70 -2.67
C LYS A 386 -11.80 22.21 -4.12
N ALA A 387 -10.84 22.60 -4.94
CA ALA A 387 -10.71 22.15 -6.33
C ALA A 387 -10.51 20.62 -6.38
N ARG A 388 -9.63 20.07 -5.52
CA ARG A 388 -9.42 18.62 -5.39
C ARG A 388 -10.72 17.88 -5.05
N THR A 389 -11.44 18.35 -4.04
CA THR A 389 -12.66 17.70 -3.57
C THR A 389 -13.75 17.73 -4.64
N ARG A 390 -13.89 18.85 -5.34
CA ARG A 390 -14.86 19.00 -6.45
C ARG A 390 -14.50 18.06 -7.61
N LEU A 391 -13.22 18.00 -8.00
CA LEU A 391 -12.81 17.09 -9.07
C LEU A 391 -13.09 15.63 -8.73
N ILE A 392 -12.76 15.17 -7.52
CA ILE A 392 -13.05 13.79 -7.08
C ILE A 392 -14.56 13.50 -7.11
N SER A 393 -15.39 14.44 -6.65
CA SER A 393 -16.85 14.28 -6.67
C SER A 393 -17.38 14.22 -8.10
N HIS A 394 -16.94 15.12 -8.98
CA HIS A 394 -17.33 15.15 -10.39
C HIS A 394 -16.93 13.84 -11.11
N LEU A 395 -15.69 13.37 -10.92
CA LEU A 395 -15.24 12.12 -11.52
C LEU A 395 -16.08 10.94 -11.03
N ARG A 396 -16.46 10.91 -9.75
CA ARG A 396 -17.35 9.88 -9.20
C ARG A 396 -18.72 9.89 -9.86
N GLU A 397 -19.33 11.06 -10.07
CA GLU A 397 -20.59 11.22 -10.77
C GLU A 397 -20.52 10.74 -12.23
N ARG A 398 -19.35 10.84 -12.85
CA ARG A 398 -19.05 10.32 -14.19
C ARG A 398 -18.67 8.83 -14.18
N GLY A 399 -18.77 8.15 -13.03
CA GLY A 399 -18.43 6.73 -12.88
C GLY A 399 -16.93 6.45 -12.94
N VAL A 400 -16.08 7.43 -12.61
CA VAL A 400 -14.62 7.31 -12.54
C VAL A 400 -14.17 7.32 -11.09
N SER A 401 -13.48 6.26 -10.65
CA SER A 401 -12.90 6.20 -9.30
C SER A 401 -11.55 6.89 -9.27
N SER A 402 -11.45 7.99 -8.55
CA SER A 402 -10.21 8.72 -8.27
C SER A 402 -10.06 8.93 -6.77
N VAL A 403 -8.82 8.99 -6.28
CA VAL A 403 -8.55 9.02 -4.83
C VAL A 403 -7.41 9.99 -4.50
N PHE A 404 -7.42 10.50 -3.26
CA PHE A 404 -6.31 11.28 -2.69
C PHE A 404 -5.10 10.39 -2.33
N HIS A 405 -4.00 11.02 -1.88
CA HIS A 405 -2.77 10.39 -1.37
C HIS A 405 -1.90 11.44 -0.70
N TYR A 406 -1.24 11.15 0.29
CA TYR A 406 -1.32 10.56 1.60
C TYR A 406 -1.76 11.67 2.59
N LEU A 407 -2.33 11.33 3.74
CA LEU A 407 -2.39 12.29 4.84
C LEU A 407 -0.99 12.45 5.44
N PRO A 408 -0.58 13.66 5.86
CA PRO A 408 0.74 13.89 6.45
C PRO A 408 0.93 13.03 7.71
N LEU A 409 1.94 12.15 7.72
CA LEU A 409 2.15 11.27 8.88
C LEU A 409 2.43 12.05 10.16
N HIS A 410 3.19 13.15 10.09
CA HIS A 410 3.50 13.99 11.27
C HIS A 410 2.24 14.61 11.90
N LEU A 411 1.16 14.83 11.14
CA LEU A 411 -0.12 15.36 11.64
C LEU A 411 -1.12 14.27 12.05
N SER A 412 -0.80 13.00 11.79
CA SER A 412 -1.64 11.89 12.26
C SER A 412 -1.65 11.82 13.79
N PRO A 413 -2.70 11.21 14.41
CA PRO A 413 -2.71 11.05 15.88
C PRO A 413 -1.42 10.39 16.42
N MET A 414 -0.84 9.44 15.69
CA MET A 414 0.40 8.79 16.09
C MET A 414 1.61 9.69 15.85
N GLY A 415 1.67 10.42 14.73
CA GLY A 415 2.77 11.35 14.43
C GLY A 415 2.89 12.48 15.45
N GLN A 416 1.75 12.98 15.94
CA GLN A 416 1.71 14.00 16.99
C GLN A 416 2.28 13.50 18.34
N GLN A 417 2.16 12.20 18.66
CA GLN A 417 2.80 11.61 19.82
C GLN A 417 4.34 11.65 19.73
N PHE A 418 4.88 11.66 18.52
CA PHE A 418 6.32 11.84 18.27
C PHE A 418 6.72 13.32 18.12
N GLY A 419 5.79 14.24 18.34
CA GLY A 419 6.06 15.68 18.38
C GLY A 419 5.79 16.42 17.07
N GLY A 420 5.17 15.78 16.09
CA GLY A 420 4.80 16.39 14.81
C GLY A 420 3.77 17.52 14.98
N ARG A 421 3.96 18.62 14.28
CA ARG A 421 3.13 19.84 14.36
C ARG A 421 2.84 20.40 12.98
N ILE A 422 1.78 21.17 12.88
CA ILE A 422 1.48 21.97 11.67
C ILE A 422 2.67 22.90 11.38
N GLY A 423 3.10 22.91 10.12
CA GLY A 423 4.23 23.72 9.65
C GLY A 423 5.58 22.99 9.66
N ASP A 424 5.70 21.80 10.25
CA ASP A 424 6.96 21.03 10.22
C ASP A 424 7.29 20.53 8.79
N CYS A 425 6.26 20.16 8.00
CA CYS A 425 6.41 19.69 6.62
C CYS A 425 5.41 20.42 5.69
N PRO A 426 5.61 21.72 5.42
CA PRO A 426 4.62 22.55 4.72
C PRO A 426 4.34 22.13 3.28
N VAL A 427 5.32 21.53 2.57
CA VAL A 427 5.09 21.00 1.22
C VAL A 427 4.21 19.76 1.28
N THR A 428 4.49 18.84 2.20
CA THR A 428 3.66 17.64 2.45
C THR A 428 2.22 18.03 2.79
N GLU A 429 2.02 18.99 3.68
CA GLU A 429 0.69 19.46 4.10
C GLU A 429 -0.09 19.97 2.90
N LYS A 430 0.51 20.86 2.10
CA LYS A 430 -0.12 21.40 0.90
C LYS A 430 -0.40 20.31 -0.15
N VAL A 431 0.55 19.43 -0.43
CA VAL A 431 0.39 18.37 -1.42
C VAL A 431 -0.71 17.40 -1.02
N SER A 432 -0.82 17.04 0.26
CA SER A 432 -1.88 16.21 0.79
C SER A 432 -3.28 16.76 0.50
N ASP A 433 -3.44 18.07 0.58
CA ASP A 433 -4.70 18.75 0.28
C ASP A 433 -5.02 18.82 -1.21
N CYS A 434 -4.01 18.79 -2.06
CA CYS A 434 -4.15 19.09 -3.49
C CYS A 434 -4.13 17.85 -4.40
N LEU A 435 -3.64 16.71 -3.95
CA LEU A 435 -3.34 15.57 -4.82
C LEU A 435 -4.56 14.70 -5.12
N VAL A 436 -4.76 14.41 -6.41
CA VAL A 436 -5.73 13.43 -6.94
C VAL A 436 -4.99 12.41 -7.77
N ARG A 437 -5.17 11.12 -7.51
CA ARG A 437 -4.67 10.05 -8.36
C ARG A 437 -5.74 9.60 -9.33
N LEU A 438 -5.34 9.41 -10.58
CA LEU A 438 -6.20 8.91 -11.65
C LEU A 438 -6.09 7.38 -11.76
N PRO A 439 -7.12 6.71 -12.34
CA PRO A 439 -7.06 5.29 -12.67
C PRO A 439 -5.84 4.96 -13.52
N LEU A 440 -5.02 3.99 -13.08
CA LEU A 440 -3.89 3.49 -13.86
C LEU A 440 -3.62 2.02 -13.53
N TYR A 441 -4.08 1.12 -14.38
CA TYR A 441 -3.86 -0.33 -14.30
C TYR A 441 -3.63 -0.91 -15.70
N ASN A 442 -3.02 -2.06 -15.79
CA ASN A 442 -2.49 -2.60 -17.06
C ASN A 442 -3.55 -2.82 -18.14
N ASP A 443 -4.78 -3.14 -17.76
CA ASP A 443 -5.88 -3.43 -18.68
C ASP A 443 -6.84 -2.24 -18.85
N LEU A 444 -6.42 -1.02 -18.45
CA LEU A 444 -7.16 0.20 -18.73
C LEU A 444 -7.22 0.41 -20.24
N ARG A 445 -8.44 0.28 -20.79
CA ARG A 445 -8.68 0.42 -22.21
C ARG A 445 -8.57 1.88 -22.65
N ARG A 446 -8.30 2.09 -23.92
CA ARG A 446 -8.19 3.44 -24.50
C ARG A 446 -9.50 4.22 -24.31
N GLU A 447 -10.62 3.61 -24.61
CA GLU A 447 -11.94 4.24 -24.50
C GLU A 447 -12.31 4.63 -23.05
N ASP A 448 -11.84 3.87 -22.07
CA ASP A 448 -12.02 4.19 -20.67
C ASP A 448 -11.06 5.31 -20.23
N GLN A 449 -9.85 5.33 -20.77
CA GLN A 449 -8.91 6.42 -20.53
C GLN A 449 -9.37 7.74 -21.17
N ASP A 450 -9.92 7.70 -22.39
CA ASP A 450 -10.54 8.85 -23.06
C ASP A 450 -11.71 9.39 -22.23
N TRP A 451 -12.55 8.52 -21.70
CA TRP A 451 -13.64 8.89 -20.80
C TRP A 451 -13.17 9.62 -19.53
N VAL A 452 -12.07 9.15 -18.93
CA VAL A 452 -11.46 9.84 -17.78
C VAL A 452 -10.99 11.24 -18.16
N ILE A 453 -10.34 11.37 -19.31
CA ILE A 453 -9.83 12.65 -19.81
C ILE A 453 -10.98 13.61 -20.11
N GLU A 454 -12.02 13.17 -20.82
CA GLU A 454 -13.22 13.97 -21.10
C GLU A 454 -13.87 14.46 -19.80
N ALA A 455 -14.06 13.57 -18.82
CA ALA A 455 -14.61 13.93 -17.52
C ALA A 455 -13.75 14.98 -16.78
N ILE A 456 -12.42 14.92 -16.92
CA ILE A 456 -11.51 15.92 -16.35
C ILE A 456 -11.67 17.27 -17.08
N TRP A 457 -11.79 17.28 -18.40
CA TRP A 457 -11.97 18.50 -19.18
C TRP A 457 -13.28 19.22 -18.88
N GLU A 458 -14.36 18.48 -18.62
CA GLU A 458 -15.68 19.01 -18.25
C GLU A 458 -15.75 19.53 -16.81
N ALA A 459 -14.85 19.11 -15.93
CA ALA A 459 -14.87 19.49 -14.53
C ALA A 459 -14.69 21.00 -14.32
N GLN A 460 -15.49 21.55 -13.40
CA GLN A 460 -15.42 22.97 -12.99
C GLN A 460 -15.22 23.05 -11.46
N TRP A 461 -14.40 23.99 -11.01
CA TRP A 461 -14.16 24.24 -9.57
C TRP A 461 -13.95 25.70 -9.25
#